data_eab74731ef054a8ccba22d4da301220f
#
_entry.id   eab74731ef054a8ccba22d4da301220f
#
_cell.length_a   1.000
_cell.length_b   1.000
_cell.length_c   1.000
_cell.angle_alpha   90.00
_cell.angle_beta   90.00
_cell.angle_gamma   90.00
#
_symmetry.space_group_name_H-M   'P 1'
#
loop_
_entity.id
_entity.type
_entity.pdbx_description
1 polymer ?
#
loop_
_entity_poly.entity_id
_entity_poly.type
_entity_poly.pdbx_seq_one_letter_code
_entity_poly.pdbx_strand_id
1 'polypeptide(L)'
;MFYAGNRLPYMMQLGSGTFDALPGITFVTQHENLTYSAQVQGIIRLNSTTIGYQLGDEINATTWLGYTWWKGFGSSLRLEGNWLETLRGNDPSMYSYNEIATNPQNYGGIRLQGLAGLSYQFEEGFIANHRIALEYGIPLYQKANGIQNKLNQTWMASWSYSF
;
A
#
# COMPACT_ATOMS: atom_id res chain seq x y z
N MET A 1 -23.88 12.23 -13.94
CA MET A 1 -24.57 11.64 -15.10
C MET A 1 -23.51 10.88 -15.90
N PHE A 2 -23.43 9.55 -15.75
CA PHE A 2 -22.45 8.75 -16.50
C PHE A 2 -23.03 8.53 -17.91
N TYR A 3 -22.38 9.08 -18.93
CA TYR A 3 -22.74 8.83 -20.31
C TYR A 3 -22.29 7.40 -20.68
N ALA A 4 -23.15 6.66 -21.35
CA ALA A 4 -22.83 5.34 -21.90
C ALA A 4 -21.63 5.49 -22.86
N GLY A 5 -20.45 4.99 -22.45
CA GLY A 5 -19.20 5.07 -23.20
C GLY A 5 -18.03 5.74 -22.46
N ASN A 6 -18.25 6.43 -21.35
CA ASN A 6 -17.16 7.03 -20.59
C ASN A 6 -16.54 5.98 -19.65
N ARG A 7 -15.24 5.80 -19.78
CA ARG A 7 -14.46 4.96 -18.88
C ARG A 7 -14.34 5.61 -17.51
N LEU A 8 -14.21 4.77 -16.49
CA LEU A 8 -13.91 5.23 -15.13
C LEU A 8 -12.51 5.88 -15.10
N PRO A 9 -12.27 6.84 -14.19
CA PRO A 9 -10.94 7.39 -13.93
C PRO A 9 -9.90 6.30 -13.73
N TYR A 10 -8.64 6.54 -14.07
CA TYR A 10 -7.58 5.55 -14.12
C TYR A 10 -7.48 4.66 -12.86
N MET A 11 -7.61 5.24 -11.66
CA MET A 11 -7.54 4.50 -10.39
C MET A 11 -8.80 3.71 -10.05
N MET A 12 -9.89 3.89 -10.80
CA MET A 12 -11.15 3.15 -10.62
C MET A 12 -11.30 2.01 -11.63
N GLN A 13 -10.32 1.85 -12.53
CA GLN A 13 -10.32 0.75 -13.49
C GLN A 13 -9.79 -0.53 -12.83
N LEU A 14 -10.31 -1.67 -13.27
CA LEU A 14 -9.87 -2.97 -12.76
C LEU A 14 -8.51 -3.36 -13.37
N GLY A 15 -7.51 -3.54 -12.49
CA GLY A 15 -6.16 -3.93 -12.89
C GLY A 15 -5.37 -2.79 -13.55
N SER A 16 -4.12 -3.09 -13.90
CA SER A 16 -3.23 -2.14 -14.57
C SER A 16 -3.45 -2.06 -16.08
N GLY A 17 -4.02 -3.12 -16.67
CA GLY A 17 -4.10 -3.29 -18.12
C GLY A 17 -2.76 -3.53 -18.79
N THR A 18 -1.71 -3.84 -18.01
CA THR A 18 -0.34 -4.09 -18.45
C THR A 18 0.18 -5.42 -17.91
N PHE A 19 1.28 -5.91 -18.47
CA PHE A 19 2.09 -6.93 -17.82
C PHE A 19 3.01 -6.25 -16.83
N ASP A 20 3.01 -6.73 -15.59
CA ASP A 20 3.74 -6.12 -14.49
C ASP A 20 4.75 -7.12 -13.93
N ALA A 21 6.00 -6.67 -13.73
CA ALA A 21 6.98 -7.41 -12.96
C ALA A 21 6.94 -6.91 -11.51
N LEU A 22 6.97 -7.86 -10.56
CA LEU A 22 6.86 -7.59 -9.12
C LEU A 22 8.10 -8.09 -8.37
N PRO A 23 9.30 -7.51 -8.64
CA PRO A 23 10.48 -7.89 -7.87
C PRO A 23 10.34 -7.47 -6.41
N GLY A 24 10.83 -8.32 -5.50
CA GLY A 24 10.85 -7.99 -4.09
C GLY A 24 11.89 -8.79 -3.33
N ILE A 25 12.35 -8.21 -2.24
CA ILE A 25 13.23 -8.86 -1.27
C ILE A 25 12.70 -8.61 0.13
N THR A 26 12.70 -9.65 0.93
CA THR A 26 12.26 -9.60 2.32
C THR A 26 13.36 -10.17 3.21
N PHE A 27 13.68 -9.45 4.26
CA PHE A 27 14.55 -9.90 5.35
C PHE A 27 13.74 -9.98 6.63
N VAL A 28 13.88 -11.08 7.36
CA VAL A 28 13.25 -11.28 8.68
C VAL A 28 14.29 -11.90 9.60
N THR A 29 14.37 -11.37 10.79
CA THR A 29 15.17 -11.96 11.88
C THR A 29 14.42 -11.87 13.19
N GLN A 30 14.62 -12.87 14.05
CA GLN A 30 14.03 -12.92 15.37
C GLN A 30 15.10 -13.27 16.38
N HIS A 31 15.12 -12.53 17.46
CA HIS A 31 15.98 -12.78 18.60
C HIS A 31 15.14 -12.71 19.88
N GLU A 32 14.95 -13.86 20.53
CA GLU A 32 14.05 -13.99 21.68
C GLU A 32 12.66 -13.41 21.41
N ASN A 33 12.28 -12.36 22.10
CA ASN A 33 11.00 -11.68 22.00
C ASN A 33 10.95 -10.54 20.96
N LEU A 34 12.11 -10.24 20.34
CA LEU A 34 12.24 -9.17 19.37
C LEU A 34 12.22 -9.73 17.95
N THR A 35 11.35 -9.21 17.11
CA THR A 35 11.32 -9.53 15.67
C THR A 35 11.59 -8.25 14.88
N TYR A 36 12.50 -8.34 13.94
CA TYR A 36 12.75 -7.27 12.97
C TYR A 36 12.53 -7.78 11.56
N SER A 37 11.87 -7.00 10.73
CA SER A 37 11.74 -7.28 9.31
C SER A 37 11.93 -6.03 8.46
N ALA A 38 12.41 -6.23 7.25
CA ALA A 38 12.51 -5.21 6.22
C ALA A 38 12.15 -5.82 4.87
N GLN A 39 11.40 -5.07 4.07
CA GLN A 39 10.98 -5.49 2.74
C GLN A 39 11.06 -4.32 1.78
N VAL A 40 11.52 -4.61 0.57
CA VAL A 40 11.39 -3.70 -0.58
C VAL A 40 10.72 -4.48 -1.70
N GLN A 41 9.72 -3.87 -2.33
CA GLN A 41 8.98 -4.42 -3.45
C GLN A 41 8.82 -3.36 -4.52
N GLY A 42 9.08 -3.73 -5.77
CA GLY A 42 8.81 -2.93 -6.95
C GLY A 42 7.59 -3.43 -7.71
N ILE A 43 6.93 -2.53 -8.44
CA ILE A 43 5.95 -2.86 -9.48
C ILE A 43 6.42 -2.14 -10.74
N ILE A 44 6.94 -2.89 -11.70
CA ILE A 44 7.48 -2.38 -12.95
C ILE A 44 6.49 -2.68 -14.05
N ARG A 45 5.98 -1.65 -14.71
CA ARG A 45 5.03 -1.79 -15.82
C ARG A 45 5.81 -2.05 -17.12
N LEU A 46 5.67 -3.24 -17.70
CA LEU A 46 6.47 -3.66 -18.83
C LEU A 46 5.96 -3.16 -20.19
N ASN A 47 4.70 -2.77 -20.27
CA ASN A 47 4.07 -2.29 -21.50
C ASN A 47 2.98 -1.28 -21.23
N SER A 48 2.56 -0.54 -22.23
CA SER A 48 1.39 0.33 -22.18
C SER A 48 0.10 -0.47 -22.40
N THR A 49 -1.02 0.07 -21.90
CA THR A 49 -2.35 -0.46 -22.21
C THR A 49 -2.64 -0.35 -23.71
N THR A 50 -3.59 -1.14 -24.21
CA THR A 50 -4.06 -1.03 -25.62
C THR A 50 -4.69 0.31 -25.96
N ILE A 51 -4.95 1.15 -24.96
CA ILE A 51 -5.62 2.44 -25.08
C ILE A 51 -4.61 3.59 -25.12
N GLY A 52 -3.32 3.33 -24.82
CA GLY A 52 -2.23 4.31 -24.96
C GLY A 52 -1.81 5.00 -23.66
N TYR A 53 -2.20 4.50 -22.49
CA TYR A 53 -1.65 4.95 -21.20
C TYR A 53 -0.95 3.80 -20.45
N GLN A 54 -0.17 4.15 -19.47
CA GLN A 54 0.53 3.23 -18.57
C GLN A 54 0.53 3.82 -17.16
N LEU A 55 0.14 3.03 -16.17
CA LEU A 55 0.28 3.43 -14.77
C LEU A 55 1.77 3.58 -14.44
N GLY A 56 2.08 4.48 -13.52
CA GLY A 56 3.46 4.67 -13.06
C GLY A 56 4.04 3.43 -12.39
N ASP A 57 5.35 3.31 -12.45
CA ASP A 57 6.09 2.31 -11.68
C ASP A 57 6.00 2.66 -10.19
N GLU A 58 6.10 1.65 -9.33
CA GLU A 58 5.91 1.81 -7.89
C GLU A 58 7.01 1.11 -7.10
N ILE A 59 7.47 1.75 -6.03
CA ILE A 59 8.38 1.15 -5.06
C ILE A 59 7.76 1.27 -3.68
N ASN A 60 7.63 0.14 -3.01
CA ASN A 60 7.20 0.05 -1.63
C ASN A 60 8.36 -0.45 -0.77
N ALA A 61 8.67 0.26 0.30
CA ALA A 61 9.64 -0.14 1.29
C ALA A 61 9.00 -0.12 2.67
N THR A 62 9.15 -1.18 3.44
CA THR A 62 8.64 -1.25 4.81
C THR A 62 9.70 -1.83 5.73
N THR A 63 9.75 -1.31 6.94
CA THR A 63 10.50 -1.93 8.03
C THR A 63 9.60 -2.02 9.25
N TRP A 64 9.71 -3.12 9.96
CA TRP A 64 8.83 -3.44 11.06
C TRP A 64 9.64 -4.02 12.23
N LEU A 65 9.40 -3.50 13.41
CA LEU A 65 9.95 -3.95 14.67
C LEU A 65 8.81 -4.42 15.57
N GLY A 66 8.82 -5.67 15.99
CA GLY A 66 7.83 -6.26 16.88
C GLY A 66 8.47 -6.74 18.16
N TYR A 67 7.79 -6.59 19.26
CA TYR A 67 8.22 -7.12 20.56
C TYR A 67 7.05 -7.85 21.24
N THR A 68 7.32 -9.09 21.68
CA THR A 68 6.40 -9.90 22.45
C THR A 68 6.70 -9.75 23.94
N TRP A 69 5.72 -9.23 24.70
CA TRP A 69 5.91 -8.92 26.13
C TRP A 69 5.69 -10.16 27.01
N TRP A 70 4.47 -10.68 27.03
CA TRP A 70 4.10 -11.88 27.79
C TRP A 70 2.78 -12.45 27.27
N LYS A 71 2.57 -13.78 27.47
CA LYS A 71 1.29 -14.47 27.19
C LYS A 71 0.59 -14.00 25.91
N GLY A 72 1.33 -13.99 24.80
CA GLY A 72 0.78 -13.65 23.49
C GLY A 72 0.56 -12.15 23.24
N PHE A 73 0.75 -11.26 24.21
CA PHE A 73 0.66 -9.83 23.99
C PHE A 73 1.90 -9.26 23.34
N GLY A 74 1.74 -8.53 22.26
CA GLY A 74 2.84 -7.91 21.52
C GLY A 74 2.54 -6.48 21.10
N SER A 75 3.59 -5.72 20.86
CA SER A 75 3.54 -4.39 20.25
C SER A 75 4.44 -4.31 19.03
N SER A 76 4.16 -3.37 18.13
CA SER A 76 4.94 -3.17 16.92
C SER A 76 5.07 -1.70 16.56
N LEU A 77 6.19 -1.40 15.88
CA LEU A 77 6.41 -0.15 15.18
C LEU A 77 6.74 -0.47 13.72
N ARG A 78 6.15 0.26 12.80
CA ARG A 78 6.38 0.10 11.36
C ARG A 78 6.66 1.46 10.74
N LEU A 79 7.61 1.49 9.84
CA LEU A 79 7.86 2.59 8.93
C LEU A 79 7.61 2.10 7.51
N GLU A 80 6.78 2.80 6.75
CA GLU A 80 6.38 2.42 5.41
C GLU A 80 6.56 3.60 4.45
N GLY A 81 7.33 3.39 3.40
CA GLY A 81 7.57 4.33 2.32
C GLY A 81 6.97 3.82 1.02
N ASN A 82 6.27 4.69 0.31
CA ASN A 82 5.73 4.41 -1.00
C ASN A 82 6.17 5.53 -1.96
N TRP A 83 6.72 5.15 -3.08
CA TRP A 83 6.98 6.01 -4.22
C TRP A 83 6.21 5.49 -5.43
N LEU A 84 5.41 6.33 -6.03
CA LEU A 84 4.64 6.05 -7.22
C LEU A 84 4.96 7.08 -8.29
N GLU A 85 5.34 6.62 -9.46
CA GLU A 85 5.60 7.49 -10.61
C GLU A 85 4.30 8.05 -11.18
N THR A 86 4.40 9.17 -11.87
CA THR A 86 3.28 9.76 -12.61
C THR A 86 2.82 8.82 -13.73
N LEU A 87 1.54 8.82 -14.03
CA LEU A 87 0.96 8.07 -15.14
C LEU A 87 1.54 8.58 -16.47
N ARG A 88 1.91 7.66 -17.35
CA ARG A 88 2.47 7.93 -18.68
C ARG A 88 1.40 7.80 -19.75
N GLY A 89 1.33 8.73 -20.70
CA GLY A 89 0.31 8.77 -21.75
C GLY A 89 -1.06 9.18 -21.21
N ASN A 90 -2.08 9.03 -22.03
CA ASN A 90 -3.46 9.35 -21.66
C ASN A 90 -4.46 8.53 -22.46
N ASP A 91 -5.64 8.35 -21.93
CA ASP A 91 -6.79 7.78 -22.66
C ASP A 91 -7.45 8.90 -23.47
N PRO A 92 -7.49 8.80 -24.83
CA PRO A 92 -8.10 9.84 -25.66
C PRO A 92 -9.61 10.04 -25.41
N SER A 93 -10.29 9.06 -24.81
CA SER A 93 -11.70 9.15 -24.46
C SER A 93 -11.96 9.92 -23.17
N MET A 94 -10.90 10.22 -22.39
CA MET A 94 -10.99 11.00 -21.16
C MET A 94 -10.57 12.45 -21.41
N TYR A 95 -11.45 13.40 -21.08
CA TYR A 95 -11.13 14.83 -21.15
C TYR A 95 -10.22 15.22 -19.97
N SER A 96 -8.90 15.18 -20.18
CA SER A 96 -7.87 15.42 -19.17
C SER A 96 -7.92 16.80 -18.48
N TYR A 97 -8.66 17.74 -19.01
CA TYR A 97 -8.72 19.12 -18.51
C TYR A 97 -9.96 19.46 -17.69
N ASN A 98 -10.98 18.62 -17.72
CA ASN A 98 -12.27 18.94 -17.07
C ASN A 98 -12.43 18.28 -15.69
N GLU A 99 -11.68 17.22 -15.42
CA GLU A 99 -11.79 16.49 -14.15
C GLU A 99 -10.40 16.20 -13.56
N ILE A 100 -10.23 16.48 -12.28
CA ILE A 100 -8.96 16.25 -11.55
C ILE A 100 -8.53 14.78 -11.65
N ALA A 101 -9.49 13.85 -11.60
CA ALA A 101 -9.24 12.40 -11.59
C ALA A 101 -8.93 11.81 -12.98
N THR A 102 -9.09 12.54 -14.06
CA THR A 102 -8.75 12.11 -15.43
C THR A 102 -7.44 12.72 -15.94
N ASN A 103 -6.84 13.62 -15.17
CA ASN A 103 -5.55 14.22 -15.52
C ASN A 103 -4.39 13.30 -15.08
N PRO A 104 -3.58 12.75 -16.02
CA PRO A 104 -2.43 11.89 -15.71
C PRO A 104 -1.41 12.53 -14.78
N GLN A 105 -1.26 13.84 -14.79
CA GLN A 105 -0.32 14.59 -13.94
C GLN A 105 -0.71 14.61 -12.46
N ASN A 106 -1.95 14.28 -12.16
CA ASN A 106 -2.47 14.21 -10.79
C ASN A 106 -2.31 12.82 -10.17
N TYR A 107 -1.34 12.03 -10.62
CA TYR A 107 -1.04 10.69 -10.12
C TYR A 107 0.39 10.60 -9.63
N GLY A 108 0.58 9.70 -8.66
CA GLY A 108 1.91 9.43 -8.11
C GLY A 108 2.34 10.43 -7.05
N GLY A 109 3.56 10.22 -6.57
CA GLY A 109 4.17 11.00 -5.50
C GLY A 109 4.93 10.12 -4.51
N ILE A 110 5.28 10.71 -3.38
CA ILE A 110 6.01 10.05 -2.30
C ILE A 110 5.20 10.15 -1.02
N ARG A 111 5.11 9.04 -0.29
CA ARG A 111 4.51 8.99 1.03
C ARG A 111 5.41 8.18 1.98
N LEU A 112 5.60 8.72 3.18
CA LEU A 112 6.21 8.03 4.31
C LEU A 112 5.21 8.07 5.46
N GLN A 113 4.94 6.93 6.06
CA GLN A 113 4.06 6.82 7.22
C GLN A 113 4.72 6.00 8.33
N GLY A 114 4.42 6.36 9.57
CA GLY A 114 4.76 5.61 10.75
C GLY A 114 3.51 4.97 11.33
N LEU A 115 3.60 3.71 11.76
CA LEU A 115 2.51 2.98 12.35
C LEU A 115 2.95 2.38 13.69
N ALA A 116 2.02 2.35 14.64
CA ALA A 116 2.19 1.65 15.91
C ALA A 116 1.06 0.63 16.07
N GLY A 117 1.39 -0.55 16.56
CA GLY A 117 0.43 -1.64 16.64
C GLY A 117 0.49 -2.39 17.96
N LEU A 118 -0.64 -3.01 18.29
CA LEU A 118 -0.80 -3.96 19.37
C LEU A 118 -1.35 -5.26 18.81
N SER A 119 -0.91 -6.38 19.36
CA SER A 119 -1.41 -7.70 18.97
C SER A 119 -1.57 -8.60 20.18
N TYR A 120 -2.50 -9.53 20.04
CA TYR A 120 -2.72 -10.57 21.03
C TYR A 120 -2.91 -11.92 20.34
N GLN A 121 -2.12 -12.89 20.75
CA GLN A 121 -2.23 -14.29 20.34
C GLN A 121 -2.83 -15.10 21.47
N PHE A 122 -3.91 -15.80 21.18
CA PHE A 122 -4.55 -16.70 22.15
C PHE A 122 -3.77 -18.01 22.20
N GLU A 123 -3.26 -18.35 23.37
CA GLU A 123 -2.41 -19.55 23.57
C GLU A 123 -3.25 -20.76 23.99
N GLU A 124 -4.41 -20.56 24.63
CA GLU A 124 -5.23 -21.62 25.18
C GLU A 124 -6.72 -21.45 24.88
N GLY A 125 -7.49 -22.54 25.01
CA GLY A 125 -8.94 -22.54 24.89
C GLY A 125 -9.44 -22.75 23.46
N PHE A 126 -10.72 -22.49 23.23
CA PHE A 126 -11.42 -22.70 21.95
C PHE A 126 -10.84 -21.83 20.80
N ILE A 127 -10.26 -20.68 21.14
CA ILE A 127 -9.66 -19.74 20.19
C ILE A 127 -8.12 -19.78 20.24
N ALA A 128 -7.53 -20.88 20.75
CA ALA A 128 -6.07 -21.06 20.70
C ALA A 128 -5.55 -20.93 19.26
N ASN A 129 -4.32 -20.45 19.13
CA ASN A 129 -3.64 -20.21 17.85
C ASN A 129 -4.26 -19.09 16.98
N HIS A 130 -5.31 -18.41 17.44
CA HIS A 130 -5.77 -17.18 16.79
C HIS A 130 -4.96 -15.99 17.27
N ARG A 131 -4.68 -15.08 16.35
CA ARG A 131 -4.05 -13.79 16.66
C ARG A 131 -4.88 -12.66 16.09
N ILE A 132 -5.11 -11.64 16.88
CA ILE A 132 -5.69 -10.37 16.45
C ILE A 132 -4.63 -9.28 16.56
N ALA A 133 -4.63 -8.34 15.64
CA ALA A 133 -3.75 -7.17 15.71
C ALA A 133 -4.48 -5.93 15.22
N LEU A 134 -4.14 -4.80 15.81
CA LEU A 134 -4.62 -3.47 15.45
C LEU A 134 -3.41 -2.55 15.29
N GLU A 135 -3.34 -1.84 14.17
CA GLU A 135 -2.31 -0.83 13.92
C GLU A 135 -2.97 0.52 13.62
N TYR A 136 -2.38 1.57 14.14
CA TYR A 136 -2.71 2.95 13.84
C TYR A 136 -1.51 3.64 13.22
N GLY A 137 -1.72 4.35 12.13
CA GLY A 137 -0.67 5.02 11.38
C GLY A 137 -1.00 6.47 11.05
N ILE A 138 0.05 7.27 10.99
CA ILE A 138 0.00 8.66 10.54
C ILE A 138 1.02 8.91 9.44
N PRO A 139 0.71 9.74 8.46
CA PRO A 139 1.69 10.17 7.47
C PRO A 139 2.72 11.10 8.12
N LEU A 140 3.99 10.76 7.99
CA LEU A 140 5.12 11.57 8.42
C LEU A 140 5.55 12.54 7.32
N TYR A 141 5.41 12.12 6.07
CA TYR A 141 5.71 12.94 4.90
C TYR A 141 4.81 12.54 3.73
N GLN A 142 4.29 13.53 3.01
CA GLN A 142 3.52 13.32 1.79
C GLN A 142 3.82 14.42 0.78
N LYS A 143 4.23 14.02 -0.41
CA LYS A 143 4.37 14.89 -1.58
C LYS A 143 3.66 14.24 -2.75
N ALA A 144 2.46 14.71 -3.05
CA ALA A 144 1.69 14.27 -4.21
C ALA A 144 2.13 15.01 -5.49
N ASN A 145 2.05 14.34 -6.62
CA ASN A 145 2.16 14.97 -7.93
C ASN A 145 0.79 15.56 -8.27
N GLY A 146 0.74 16.87 -8.55
CA GLY A 146 -0.52 17.55 -8.86
C GLY A 146 -1.54 17.55 -7.72
N ILE A 147 -2.83 17.55 -8.08
CA ILE A 147 -3.95 17.68 -7.13
C ILE A 147 -4.46 16.29 -6.75
N GLN A 148 -4.22 15.86 -5.51
CA GLN A 148 -4.63 14.57 -4.97
C GLN A 148 -5.11 14.71 -3.52
N ASN A 149 -5.93 13.77 -3.08
CA ASN A 149 -6.30 13.65 -1.68
C ASN A 149 -5.10 13.23 -0.85
N LYS A 150 -4.94 13.86 0.32
CA LYS A 150 -3.91 13.49 1.29
C LYS A 150 -4.45 12.46 2.27
N LEU A 151 -3.60 11.51 2.61
CA LEU A 151 -3.86 10.60 3.72
C LEU A 151 -3.78 11.38 5.04
N ASN A 152 -4.74 11.19 5.93
CA ASN A 152 -4.73 11.79 7.27
C ASN A 152 -4.31 10.77 8.33
N GLN A 153 -4.87 9.58 8.27
CA GLN A 153 -4.59 8.49 9.21
C GLN A 153 -4.91 7.14 8.57
N THR A 154 -4.34 6.08 9.11
CA THR A 154 -4.58 4.70 8.69
C THR A 154 -4.93 3.86 9.91
N TRP A 155 -5.97 3.04 9.79
CA TRP A 155 -6.31 2.01 10.75
C TRP A 155 -6.28 0.66 10.05
N MET A 156 -5.56 -0.30 10.62
CA MET A 156 -5.52 -1.66 10.12
C MET A 156 -5.86 -2.63 11.23
N ALA A 157 -6.80 -3.53 10.96
CA ALA A 157 -7.12 -4.64 11.83
C ALA A 157 -6.84 -5.94 11.08
N SER A 158 -6.22 -6.89 11.72
CA SER A 158 -5.93 -8.20 11.15
C SER A 158 -6.30 -9.32 12.12
N TRP A 159 -6.69 -10.43 11.54
CA TRP A 159 -6.89 -11.68 12.22
C TRP A 159 -6.14 -12.79 11.47
N SER A 160 -5.45 -13.64 12.20
CA SER A 160 -4.74 -14.78 11.64
C SER A 160 -4.93 -16.02 12.51
N TYR A 161 -4.81 -17.17 11.89
CA TYR A 161 -4.84 -18.47 12.55
C TYR A 161 -3.60 -19.27 12.15
N SER A 162 -2.92 -19.85 13.11
CA SER A 162 -1.77 -20.74 12.91
C SER A 162 -2.19 -22.18 13.19
N PHE A 163 -1.93 -23.06 12.26
CA PHE A 163 -2.25 -24.52 12.36
C PHE A 163 -0.98 -25.36 12.38
#